data_91fd13bd7dafcb5dbbc242ea91ad2400
#
_entry.id   91fd13bd7dafcb5dbbc242ea91ad2400
#
_cell.length_a   1.000
_cell.length_b   1.000
_cell.length_c   1.000
_cell.angle_alpha   90.00
_cell.angle_beta   90.00
_cell.angle_gamma   90.00
#
_symmetry.space_group_name_H-M   'P 1'
#
loop_
_entity.id
_entity.type
_entity.pdbx_description
1 polymer ?
#
loop_
_entity_poly.entity_id
_entity_poly.type
_entity_poly.pdbx_seq_one_letter_code
_entity_poly.pdbx_strand_id
1 'polypeptide(L)'
;MFDFSEEELLRYSRHILLQDVGVEGQEKIKEAKVLVVGAGGLGAPVSLYLAAAGVGTIGIIDGDVVDLSNLQRQVIHFTKDVDVPKVISAKEKMLAINPNVKVNAIQDLLMANKATGPMGAEAMTPITNPVHR
;
A
#
# COMPACT_ATOMS: atom_id res chain seq x y z
N MET A 1 -7.70 -11.29 21.96
CA MET A 1 -7.76 -9.84 22.17
C MET A 1 -7.36 -9.11 20.91
N PHE A 2 -8.05 -8.04 20.60
CA PHE A 2 -7.82 -7.26 19.39
C PHE A 2 -6.84 -6.14 19.67
N ASP A 3 -5.88 -5.98 18.78
CA ASP A 3 -4.78 -5.04 18.94
C ASP A 3 -5.02 -3.76 18.14
N PHE A 4 -6.13 -3.08 18.43
CA PHE A 4 -6.50 -1.83 17.80
C PHE A 4 -6.44 -0.67 18.78
N SER A 5 -5.87 0.44 18.33
CA SER A 5 -5.96 1.71 19.05
C SER A 5 -7.39 2.26 18.96
N GLU A 6 -7.70 3.27 19.79
CA GLU A 6 -8.99 3.94 19.70
C GLU A 6 -9.17 4.61 18.33
N GLU A 7 -8.11 5.19 17.78
CA GLU A 7 -8.15 5.80 16.47
C GLU A 7 -8.49 4.76 15.38
N GLU A 8 -7.88 3.58 15.45
CA GLU A 8 -8.16 2.52 14.52
C GLU A 8 -9.60 2.00 14.64
N LEU A 9 -10.12 1.86 15.86
CA LEU A 9 -11.50 1.44 16.07
C LEU A 9 -12.48 2.44 15.44
N LEU A 10 -12.21 3.71 15.57
CA LEU A 10 -13.02 4.75 14.94
C LEU A 10 -12.86 4.71 13.42
N ARG A 11 -11.63 4.62 12.96
CA ARG A 11 -11.31 4.61 11.53
C ARG A 11 -12.00 3.47 10.80
N TYR A 12 -12.01 2.28 11.39
CA TYR A 12 -12.58 1.08 10.79
C TYR A 12 -13.99 0.76 11.26
N SER A 13 -14.66 1.69 11.96
CA SER A 13 -15.96 1.43 12.58
C SER A 13 -17.01 0.94 11.57
N ARG A 14 -16.99 1.45 10.34
CA ARG A 14 -17.95 1.04 9.32
C ARG A 14 -17.77 -0.42 8.91
N HIS A 15 -16.51 -0.89 8.85
CA HIS A 15 -16.22 -2.30 8.60
C HIS A 15 -16.63 -3.17 9.79
N ILE A 16 -16.29 -2.72 10.98
CA ILE A 16 -16.54 -3.48 12.21
C ILE A 16 -18.04 -3.70 12.44
N LEU A 17 -18.87 -2.76 12.02
CA LEU A 17 -20.33 -2.88 12.12
C LEU A 17 -20.93 -3.89 11.13
N LEU A 18 -20.20 -4.27 10.10
CA LEU A 18 -20.70 -5.26 9.14
C LEU A 18 -20.66 -6.65 9.76
N GLN A 19 -21.76 -7.37 9.67
CA GLN A 19 -21.90 -8.70 10.27
C GLN A 19 -20.82 -9.67 9.81
N ASP A 20 -20.47 -9.63 8.54
CA ASP A 20 -19.51 -10.57 7.96
C ASP A 20 -18.05 -10.12 8.13
N VAL A 21 -17.81 -8.96 8.66
CA VAL A 21 -16.45 -8.46 8.92
C VAL A 21 -16.18 -8.46 10.42
N GLY A 22 -16.82 -7.58 11.17
CA GLY A 22 -16.63 -7.48 12.61
C GLY A 22 -15.21 -7.09 12.98
N VAL A 23 -14.92 -7.13 14.27
CA VAL A 23 -13.56 -6.88 14.78
C VAL A 23 -12.60 -7.98 14.32
N GLU A 24 -13.06 -9.23 14.31
CA GLU A 24 -12.23 -10.35 13.86
C GLU A 24 -11.84 -10.23 12.39
N GLY A 25 -12.77 -9.84 11.54
CA GLY A 25 -12.49 -9.62 10.12
C GLY A 25 -11.52 -8.47 9.91
N GLN A 26 -11.70 -7.38 10.64
CA GLN A 26 -10.77 -6.25 10.54
C GLN A 26 -9.37 -6.62 11.04
N GLU A 27 -9.28 -7.48 12.05
CA GLU A 27 -7.99 -7.97 12.53
C GLU A 27 -7.29 -8.80 11.44
N LYS A 28 -8.02 -9.62 10.73
CA LYS A 28 -7.47 -10.38 9.59
C LYS A 28 -6.95 -9.45 8.50
N ILE A 29 -7.65 -8.36 8.23
CA ILE A 29 -7.20 -7.35 7.27
C ILE A 29 -5.90 -6.71 7.76
N LYS A 30 -5.83 -6.36 9.05
CA LYS A 30 -4.62 -5.79 9.65
C LYS A 30 -3.43 -6.73 9.58
N GLU A 31 -3.65 -8.02 9.68
CA GLU A 31 -2.60 -9.02 9.59
C GLU A 31 -2.21 -9.35 8.15
N ALA A 32 -3.02 -8.97 7.18
CA ALA A 32 -2.81 -9.32 5.78
C ALA A 32 -1.57 -8.62 5.21
N LYS A 33 -0.93 -9.31 4.27
CA LYS A 33 0.21 -8.79 3.53
C LYS A 33 -0.11 -8.90 2.05
N VAL A 34 -0.05 -7.78 1.34
CA VAL A 34 -0.43 -7.72 -0.08
C VAL A 34 0.70 -7.08 -0.87
N LEU A 35 1.05 -7.68 -1.98
CA LEU A 35 2.00 -7.12 -2.93
C LEU A 35 1.22 -6.54 -4.12
N VAL A 36 1.41 -5.25 -4.36
CA VAL A 36 0.85 -4.56 -5.52
C VAL A 36 1.93 -4.44 -6.58
N VAL A 37 1.67 -5.00 -7.74
CA VAL A 37 2.57 -4.95 -8.89
C VAL A 37 2.15 -3.78 -9.76
N GLY A 38 2.99 -2.77 -9.81
CA GLY A 38 2.73 -1.56 -10.58
C GLY A 38 2.00 -0.49 -9.76
N ALA A 39 2.46 0.74 -9.90
CA ALA A 39 1.90 1.92 -9.23
C ALA A 39 1.23 2.86 -10.24
N GLY A 40 0.68 2.28 -11.30
CA GLY A 40 0.05 3.00 -12.40
C GLY A 40 -1.47 2.94 -12.38
N GLY A 41 -2.08 2.73 -13.56
CA GLY A 41 -3.51 2.85 -13.78
C GLY A 41 -4.39 2.05 -12.82
N LEU A 42 -4.18 0.73 -12.70
CA LEU A 42 -4.95 -0.11 -11.79
C LEU A 42 -4.35 -0.15 -10.41
N GLY A 43 -3.02 -0.13 -10.31
CA GLY A 43 -2.32 -0.17 -9.02
C GLY A 43 -2.58 1.06 -8.17
N ALA A 44 -2.78 2.22 -8.79
CA ALA A 44 -3.02 3.46 -8.06
C ALA A 44 -4.30 3.39 -7.19
N PRO A 45 -5.49 3.15 -7.75
CA PRO A 45 -6.69 3.06 -6.92
C PRO A 45 -6.67 1.86 -5.98
N VAL A 46 -6.14 0.70 -6.41
CA VAL A 46 -6.05 -0.48 -5.56
C VAL A 46 -5.21 -0.18 -4.32
N SER A 47 -4.04 0.45 -4.50
CA SER A 47 -3.15 0.79 -3.38
C SER A 47 -3.83 1.73 -2.38
N LEU A 48 -4.54 2.75 -2.86
CA LEU A 48 -5.24 3.69 -2.00
C LEU A 48 -6.33 3.00 -1.18
N TYR A 49 -7.13 2.15 -1.82
CA TYR A 49 -8.23 1.46 -1.12
C TYR A 49 -7.73 0.40 -0.16
N LEU A 50 -6.66 -0.32 -0.49
CA LEU A 50 -6.06 -1.28 0.44
C LEU A 50 -5.54 -0.57 1.70
N ALA A 51 -4.87 0.57 1.52
CA ALA A 51 -4.39 1.36 2.65
C ALA A 51 -5.56 1.89 3.49
N ALA A 52 -6.59 2.44 2.85
CA ALA A 52 -7.76 2.95 3.55
C ALA A 52 -8.49 1.85 4.32
N ALA A 53 -8.54 0.64 3.79
CA ALA A 53 -9.19 -0.50 4.44
C ALA A 53 -8.39 -1.05 5.62
N GLY A 54 -7.13 -0.70 5.75
CA GLY A 54 -6.32 -1.12 6.88
C GLY A 54 -5.53 -2.41 6.65
N VAL A 55 -5.25 -2.78 5.39
CA VAL A 55 -4.32 -3.88 5.11
C VAL A 55 -2.98 -3.54 5.76
N GLY A 56 -2.54 -4.40 6.68
CA GLY A 56 -1.45 -4.05 7.59
C GLY A 56 -0.10 -3.86 6.93
N THR A 57 0.22 -4.66 5.93
CA THR A 57 1.48 -4.56 5.19
C THR A 57 1.20 -4.58 3.69
N ILE A 58 1.65 -3.56 3.00
CA ILE A 58 1.47 -3.45 1.55
C ILE A 58 2.83 -3.24 0.91
N GLY A 59 3.25 -4.20 0.10
CA GLY A 59 4.41 -4.03 -0.75
C GLY A 59 3.97 -3.44 -2.09
N ILE A 60 4.74 -2.52 -2.63
CA ILE A 60 4.48 -1.97 -3.95
C ILE A 60 5.78 -1.95 -4.75
N ILE A 61 5.73 -2.48 -5.97
CA ILE A 61 6.90 -2.56 -6.82
C ILE A 61 6.60 -1.97 -8.20
N ASP A 62 7.47 -1.07 -8.65
CA ASP A 62 7.38 -0.41 -9.96
C ASP A 62 8.73 0.20 -10.29
N GLY A 63 9.14 0.12 -11.53
CA GLY A 63 10.44 0.64 -11.96
C GLY A 63 10.41 2.07 -12.47
N ASP A 64 9.23 2.64 -12.68
CA ASP A 64 9.10 3.92 -13.37
C ASP A 64 9.08 5.12 -12.42
N VAL A 65 9.34 6.29 -12.99
CA VAL A 65 9.08 7.57 -12.33
C VAL A 65 7.75 8.11 -12.84
N VAL A 66 7.17 9.05 -12.06
CA VAL A 66 5.92 9.71 -12.44
C VAL A 66 6.18 10.62 -13.64
N ASP A 67 5.33 10.50 -14.63
CA ASP A 67 5.36 11.35 -15.81
C ASP A 67 4.09 12.20 -15.88
N LEU A 68 4.19 13.40 -16.41
CA LEU A 68 3.04 14.30 -16.50
C LEU A 68 1.87 13.64 -17.22
N SER A 69 2.12 12.83 -18.23
CA SER A 69 1.09 12.12 -18.99
C SER A 69 0.35 11.05 -18.17
N ASN A 70 0.88 10.67 -17.01
CA ASN A 70 0.23 9.69 -16.13
C ASN A 70 -0.91 10.30 -15.32
N LEU A 71 -0.88 11.60 -15.05
CA LEU A 71 -1.70 12.24 -14.02
C LEU A 71 -3.19 12.24 -14.34
N GLN A 72 -3.56 12.11 -15.61
CA GLN A 72 -4.98 12.14 -16.00
C GLN A 72 -5.72 10.84 -15.55
N ARG A 73 -4.99 9.77 -15.18
CA ARG A 73 -5.60 8.49 -14.76
C ARG A 73 -4.95 7.84 -13.55
N GLN A 74 -3.69 8.18 -13.25
CA GLN A 74 -2.98 7.60 -12.11
C GLN A 74 -3.13 8.52 -10.90
N VAL A 75 -4.30 8.45 -10.27
CA VAL A 75 -4.76 9.42 -9.28
C VAL A 75 -3.95 9.46 -7.99
N ILE A 76 -3.10 8.47 -7.73
CA ILE A 76 -2.22 8.45 -6.57
C ILE A 76 -1.04 9.41 -6.73
N HIS A 77 -0.74 9.83 -7.95
CA HIS A 77 0.37 10.72 -8.24
C HIS A 77 -0.14 12.14 -8.48
N PHE A 78 0.56 13.12 -7.92
CA PHE A 78 0.21 14.53 -8.02
C PHE A 78 1.21 15.26 -8.92
N THR A 79 0.85 16.46 -9.33
CA THR A 79 1.73 17.28 -10.17
C THR A 79 3.12 17.47 -9.55
N LYS A 80 3.19 17.63 -8.24
CA LYS A 80 4.46 17.77 -7.51
C LYS A 80 5.34 16.52 -7.59
N ASP A 81 4.76 15.39 -7.97
CA ASP A 81 5.45 14.10 -7.97
C ASP A 81 6.11 13.75 -9.30
N VAL A 82 5.97 14.61 -10.33
CA VAL A 82 6.61 14.38 -11.61
C VAL A 82 8.11 14.18 -11.40
N ASP A 83 8.67 13.17 -12.04
CA ASP A 83 10.06 12.70 -11.93
C ASP A 83 10.41 11.98 -10.61
N VAL A 84 9.45 11.84 -9.70
CA VAL A 84 9.63 11.05 -8.47
C VAL A 84 9.33 9.57 -8.80
N PRO A 85 10.06 8.62 -8.23
CA PRO A 85 9.71 7.20 -8.41
C PRO A 85 8.25 6.95 -8.04
N LYS A 86 7.54 6.21 -8.87
CA LYS A 86 6.11 5.94 -8.63
C LYS A 86 5.87 5.27 -7.29
N VAL A 87 6.75 4.36 -6.86
CA VAL A 87 6.59 3.67 -5.58
C VAL A 87 6.74 4.61 -4.38
N ILE A 88 7.59 5.63 -4.51
CA ILE A 88 7.77 6.62 -3.44
C ILE A 88 6.55 7.55 -3.37
N SER A 89 6.08 8.02 -4.52
CA SER A 89 4.87 8.81 -4.59
C SER A 89 3.66 8.05 -4.03
N ALA A 90 3.50 6.79 -4.41
CA ALA A 90 2.41 5.95 -3.92
C ALA A 90 2.48 5.75 -2.41
N LYS A 91 3.66 5.43 -1.89
CA LYS A 91 3.85 5.24 -0.44
C LYS A 91 3.45 6.48 0.33
N GLU A 92 3.85 7.65 -0.13
CA GLU A 92 3.49 8.91 0.52
C GLU A 92 1.97 9.06 0.66
N LYS A 93 1.22 8.79 -0.42
CA LYS A 93 -0.24 8.94 -0.42
C LYS A 93 -0.92 7.89 0.42
N MET A 94 -0.43 6.65 0.38
CA MET A 94 -0.98 5.56 1.18
C MET A 94 -0.85 5.87 2.67
N LEU A 95 0.31 6.35 3.11
CA LEU A 95 0.54 6.72 4.50
C LEU A 95 -0.22 7.98 4.90
N ALA A 96 -0.46 8.90 3.96
CA ALA A 96 -1.29 10.07 4.21
C ALA A 96 -2.76 9.69 4.42
N ILE A 97 -3.24 8.66 3.72
CA ILE A 97 -4.60 8.15 3.89
C ILE A 97 -4.72 7.36 5.20
N ASN A 98 -3.74 6.51 5.48
CA ASN A 98 -3.79 5.68 6.68
C ASN A 98 -2.38 5.47 7.26
N PRO A 99 -2.00 6.22 8.30
CA PRO A 99 -0.66 6.08 8.88
C PRO A 99 -0.45 4.77 9.65
N ASN A 100 -1.51 3.97 9.84
CA ASN A 100 -1.41 2.71 10.59
C ASN A 100 -0.90 1.54 9.75
N VAL A 101 -0.81 1.71 8.41
CA VAL A 101 -0.33 0.64 7.54
C VAL A 101 1.18 0.75 7.33
N LYS A 102 1.80 -0.37 6.98
CA LYS A 102 3.22 -0.42 6.62
C LYS A 102 3.32 -0.56 5.11
N VAL A 103 4.11 0.28 4.48
CA VAL A 103 4.29 0.27 3.03
C VAL A 103 5.74 0.03 2.68
N ASN A 104 5.99 -1.04 1.96
CA ASN A 104 7.31 -1.41 1.46
C ASN A 104 7.39 -1.03 -0.02
N ALA A 105 8.15 0.02 -0.32
CA ALA A 105 8.27 0.53 -1.68
C ALA A 105 9.56 0.01 -2.32
N ILE A 106 9.44 -0.66 -3.46
CA ILE A 106 10.59 -1.20 -4.19
C ILE A 106 10.58 -0.65 -5.60
N GLN A 107 11.60 0.15 -5.93
CA GLN A 107 11.77 0.69 -7.27
C GLN A 107 12.57 -0.30 -8.11
N ASP A 108 11.87 -1.16 -8.80
CA ASP A 108 12.50 -2.15 -9.68
C ASP A 108 11.49 -2.60 -10.73
N LEU A 109 12.01 -3.17 -11.81
CA LEU A 109 11.17 -3.82 -12.80
C LEU A 109 10.81 -5.21 -12.29
N LEU A 110 9.51 -5.50 -12.25
CA LEU A 110 9.06 -6.79 -11.78
C LEU A 110 9.22 -7.85 -12.88
N MET A 111 9.97 -8.88 -12.54
CA MET A 111 10.03 -10.12 -13.31
C MET A 111 9.29 -11.19 -12.50
N ALA A 112 8.78 -12.22 -13.17
CA ALA A 112 8.02 -13.28 -12.50
C ALA A 112 8.79 -13.88 -11.31
N ASN A 113 10.11 -14.09 -11.48
CA ASN A 113 10.93 -14.64 -10.42
C ASN A 113 11.12 -13.69 -9.24
N LYS A 114 10.99 -12.39 -9.46
CA LYS A 114 11.07 -11.39 -8.37
C LYS A 114 9.80 -11.37 -7.54
N ALA A 115 8.65 -11.62 -8.16
CA ALA A 115 7.38 -11.65 -7.44
C ALA A 115 7.31 -12.81 -6.44
N THR A 116 7.93 -13.95 -6.79
CA THR A 116 7.87 -15.16 -5.97
C THR A 116 9.18 -15.47 -5.25
N GLY A 117 10.26 -14.76 -5.57
CA GLY A 117 11.57 -14.96 -4.98
C GLY A 117 11.84 -14.02 -3.81
N PRO A 118 13.13 -13.86 -3.42
CA PRO A 118 13.52 -13.02 -2.29
C PRO A 118 13.04 -11.58 -2.39
N MET A 119 12.98 -11.00 -3.59
CA MET A 119 12.52 -9.63 -3.80
C MET A 119 11.03 -9.49 -3.43
N GLY A 120 10.20 -10.47 -3.81
CA GLY A 120 8.80 -10.48 -3.43
C GLY A 120 8.62 -10.64 -1.93
N ALA A 121 9.40 -11.54 -1.32
CA ALA A 121 9.38 -11.74 0.14
C ALA A 121 9.81 -10.46 0.86
N GLU A 122 10.84 -9.77 0.35
CA GLU A 122 11.30 -8.50 0.91
C GLU A 122 10.20 -7.44 0.89
N ALA A 123 9.45 -7.35 -0.21
CA ALA A 123 8.35 -6.40 -0.34
C ALA A 123 7.27 -6.63 0.71
N MET A 124 7.08 -7.88 1.14
CA MET A 124 6.06 -8.23 2.12
C MET A 124 6.54 -8.16 3.56
N THR A 125 7.85 -8.00 3.79
CA THR A 125 8.41 -7.91 5.14
C THR A 125 8.17 -6.53 5.72
N PRO A 126 7.65 -6.42 6.95
CA PRO A 126 7.53 -5.13 7.62
C PRO A 126 8.90 -4.44 7.70
N ILE A 127 8.91 -3.15 7.40
CA ILE A 127 10.16 -2.38 7.35
C ILE A 127 10.42 -1.70 8.67
N THR A 128 11.62 -1.88 9.21
CA THR A 128 12.09 -1.13 10.38
C THR A 128 13.00 0.03 9.97
N ASN A 129 13.50 0.01 8.73
CA ASN A 129 14.37 1.05 8.20
C ASN A 129 13.88 1.51 6.83
N PRO A 130 14.24 2.72 6.38
CA PRO A 130 13.97 3.14 5.02
C PRO A 130 14.54 2.14 4.04
N VAL A 131 13.76 1.81 3.04
CA VAL A 131 14.10 0.75 2.13
C VAL A 131 14.32 1.31 0.75
N HIS A 132 14.50 0.43 -0.17
CA HIS A 132 14.79 0.68 -1.56
C HIS A 132 14.00 1.84 -2.16
N ARG A 133 14.69 2.61 -2.91
CA ARG A 133 14.13 3.74 -3.64
C ARG A 133 14.34 3.57 -5.10
#